data_cc08c98db698f3896b56c5674426dd10
#
_entry.id   cc08c98db698f3896b56c5674426dd10
#
_cell.length_a   1.000
_cell.length_b   1.000
_cell.length_c   1.000
_cell.angle_alpha   90.00
_cell.angle_beta   90.00
_cell.angle_gamma   90.00
#
_symmetry.space_group_name_H-M   'P 1'
#
loop_
_entity.id
_entity.type
_entity.pdbx_description
1 polymer ?
#
loop_
_entity_poly.entity_id
_entity_poly.type
_entity_poly.pdbx_seq_one_letter_code
_entity_poly.pdbx_strand_id
1 'polypeptide(L)'
;MLQKVKDIYSESIQIQISASSLLSENIANATQMVMQCLLSGNKIIACGVSRSYANAQFLVSNLLNRYDFERPSLPSVLLSLESAVGSSLVFDQPTDQLYQHQFNAIAKPGDLLIAFAPLGTEKA
;
A
#
# COMPACT_ATOMS: atom_id res chain seq x y z
N MET A 1 -17.21 27.05 13.74
CA MET A 1 -16.94 26.11 12.64
C MET A 1 -15.73 26.53 11.79
N LEU A 2 -15.68 27.76 11.31
CA LEU A 2 -14.54 28.25 10.49
C LEU A 2 -13.18 28.13 11.21
N GLN A 3 -13.11 28.48 12.48
CA GLN A 3 -11.87 28.34 13.27
C GLN A 3 -11.43 26.88 13.36
N LYS A 4 -12.34 25.96 13.62
CA LYS A 4 -12.03 24.53 13.66
C LYS A 4 -11.47 24.02 12.33
N VAL A 5 -11.98 24.49 11.20
CA VAL A 5 -11.43 24.14 9.87
C VAL A 5 -9.99 24.64 9.73
N LYS A 6 -9.73 25.90 10.11
CA LYS A 6 -8.37 26.47 10.08
C LYS A 6 -7.40 25.72 10.99
N ASP A 7 -7.85 25.32 12.18
CA ASP A 7 -7.03 24.56 13.14
C ASP A 7 -6.64 23.20 12.56
N ILE A 8 -7.57 22.48 11.90
CA ILE A 8 -7.31 21.21 11.22
C ILE A 8 -6.27 21.39 10.10
N TYR A 9 -6.38 22.45 9.28
CA TYR A 9 -5.36 22.73 8.26
C TYR A 9 -3.99 23.01 8.88
N SER A 10 -3.94 23.84 9.92
CA SER A 10 -2.69 24.14 10.62
C SER A 10 -2.03 22.91 11.21
N GLU A 11 -2.81 22.04 11.87
CA GLU A 11 -2.33 20.77 12.40
C GLU A 11 -1.80 19.87 11.29
N SER A 12 -2.52 19.73 10.18
CA SER A 12 -2.11 18.93 9.03
C SER A 12 -0.78 19.43 8.45
N ILE A 13 -0.60 20.72 8.31
CA ILE A 13 0.65 21.32 7.82
C ILE A 13 1.81 21.01 8.77
N GLN A 14 1.62 21.14 10.09
CA GLN A 14 2.65 20.85 11.07
C GLN A 14 3.04 19.36 11.05
N ILE A 15 2.08 18.46 10.91
CA ILE A 15 2.33 17.01 10.76
C ILE A 15 3.15 16.76 9.49
N GLN A 16 2.82 17.38 8.35
CA GLN A 16 3.57 17.23 7.10
C GLN A 16 5.01 17.73 7.23
N ILE A 17 5.24 18.86 7.87
CA ILE A 17 6.59 19.40 8.13
C ILE A 17 7.40 18.41 8.99
N SER A 18 6.82 17.92 10.08
CA SER A 18 7.48 16.94 10.97
C SER A 18 7.76 15.64 10.24
N ALA A 19 6.80 15.13 9.46
CA ALA A 19 6.95 13.91 8.68
C ALA A 19 8.07 14.02 7.64
N SER A 20 8.21 15.17 6.98
CA SER A 20 9.27 15.38 5.98
C SER A 20 10.66 15.23 6.59
N SER A 21 10.86 15.66 7.83
CA SER A 21 12.13 15.54 8.53
C SER A 21 12.40 14.11 9.02
N LEU A 22 11.36 13.38 9.43
CA LEU A 22 11.50 12.06 10.05
C LEU A 22 11.49 10.91 9.04
N LEU A 23 10.74 11.05 7.94
CA LEU A 23 10.42 9.93 7.04
C LEU A 23 11.15 9.99 5.70
N SER A 24 11.75 11.11 5.31
CA SER A 24 12.32 11.27 3.97
C SER A 24 13.36 10.21 3.63
N GLU A 25 14.24 9.85 4.56
CA GLU A 25 15.25 8.81 4.33
C GLU A 25 14.60 7.43 4.15
N ASN A 26 13.64 7.08 5.00
CA ASN A 26 12.93 5.81 4.91
C ASN A 26 12.12 5.70 3.59
N ILE A 27 11.50 6.79 3.17
CA ILE A 27 10.78 6.86 1.90
C ILE A 27 11.74 6.69 0.71
N ALA A 28 12.90 7.35 0.76
CA ALA A 28 13.93 7.21 -0.28
C ALA A 28 14.42 5.75 -0.38
N ASN A 29 14.69 5.11 0.74
CA ASN A 29 15.10 3.70 0.79
C ASN A 29 14.00 2.77 0.25
N ALA A 30 12.75 2.97 0.65
CA ALA A 30 11.62 2.22 0.11
C ALA A 30 11.47 2.41 -1.40
N THR A 31 11.64 3.63 -1.88
CA THR A 31 11.60 3.94 -3.32
C THR A 31 12.70 3.19 -4.09
N GLN A 32 13.91 3.12 -3.56
CA GLN A 32 15.00 2.33 -4.16
C GLN A 32 14.66 0.84 -4.24
N MET A 33 14.06 0.28 -3.18
CA MET A 33 13.61 -1.12 -3.19
C MET A 33 12.56 -1.38 -4.27
N VAL A 34 11.60 -0.49 -4.42
CA VAL A 34 10.57 -0.57 -5.48
C VAL A 34 11.22 -0.52 -6.86
N MET A 35 12.11 0.44 -7.08
CA MET A 35 12.83 0.56 -8.37
C MET A 35 13.63 -0.69 -8.69
N GLN A 36 14.39 -1.22 -7.73
CA GLN A 36 15.19 -2.42 -7.93
C GLN A 36 14.32 -3.64 -8.24
N CYS A 37 13.21 -3.83 -7.55
CA CYS A 37 12.25 -4.88 -7.81
C CYS A 37 11.74 -4.82 -9.26
N LEU A 38 11.28 -3.66 -9.69
CA LEU A 38 10.72 -3.47 -11.03
C LEU A 38 11.78 -3.60 -12.14
N LEU A 39 12.96 -3.06 -11.94
CA LEU A 39 14.08 -3.18 -12.90
C LEU A 39 14.60 -4.61 -13.03
N SER A 40 14.42 -5.44 -12.01
CA SER A 40 14.76 -6.87 -12.04
C SER A 40 13.68 -7.74 -12.70
N GLY A 41 12.61 -7.15 -13.23
CA GLY A 41 11.51 -7.85 -13.87
C GLY A 41 10.52 -8.50 -12.91
N ASN A 42 10.54 -8.09 -11.64
CA ASN A 42 9.64 -8.54 -10.60
C ASN A 42 8.43 -7.60 -10.47
N LYS A 43 7.48 -7.95 -9.60
CA LYS A 43 6.26 -7.18 -9.39
C LYS A 43 6.13 -6.66 -7.97
N ILE A 44 5.34 -5.62 -7.84
CA ILE A 44 4.89 -5.09 -6.55
C ILE A 44 3.58 -5.78 -6.17
N ILE A 45 3.50 -6.30 -4.97
CA ILE A 45 2.28 -6.85 -4.38
C ILE A 45 1.86 -5.90 -3.26
N ALA A 46 0.65 -5.38 -3.31
CA ALA A 46 0.14 -4.46 -2.29
C ALA A 46 -1.07 -5.04 -1.56
N CYS A 47 -1.14 -4.78 -0.27
CA CYS A 47 -2.31 -5.05 0.55
C CYS A 47 -2.54 -3.92 1.56
N GLY A 48 -3.71 -3.91 2.16
CA GLY A 48 -4.04 -2.89 3.15
C GLY A 48 -5.09 -3.37 4.13
N VAL A 49 -4.94 -2.95 5.38
CA VAL A 49 -5.85 -3.29 6.47
C VAL A 49 -6.80 -2.13 6.73
N SER A 50 -8.10 -2.44 6.90
CA SER A 50 -9.13 -1.44 7.19
C SER A 50 -9.12 -0.31 6.13
N ARG A 51 -9.20 0.93 6.56
CA ARG A 51 -9.19 2.12 5.68
C ARG A 51 -7.90 2.29 4.87
N SER A 52 -6.78 1.73 5.31
CA SER A 52 -5.51 1.77 4.58
C SER A 52 -5.53 0.92 3.31
N TYR A 53 -6.53 0.06 3.11
CA TYR A 53 -6.77 -0.63 1.84
C TYR A 53 -6.94 0.34 0.66
N ALA A 54 -7.57 1.50 0.88
CA ALA A 54 -7.67 2.55 -0.13
C ALA A 54 -6.29 3.06 -0.60
N ASN A 55 -5.30 3.14 0.31
CA ASN A 55 -3.93 3.51 -0.06
C ASN A 55 -3.25 2.44 -0.93
N ALA A 56 -3.49 1.17 -0.65
CA ALA A 56 -3.00 0.07 -1.48
C ALA A 56 -3.62 0.10 -2.90
N GLN A 57 -4.93 0.34 -2.99
CA GLN A 57 -5.62 0.53 -4.28
C GLN A 57 -5.03 1.71 -5.05
N PHE A 58 -4.81 2.84 -4.39
CA PHE A 58 -4.25 4.04 -5.01
C PHE A 58 -2.83 3.81 -5.54
N LEU A 59 -1.98 3.14 -4.75
CA LEU A 59 -0.63 2.77 -5.20
C LEU A 59 -0.67 1.88 -6.45
N VAL A 60 -1.44 0.80 -6.42
CA VAL A 60 -1.53 -0.14 -7.56
C VAL A 60 -2.12 0.54 -8.79
N SER A 61 -3.14 1.37 -8.63
CA SER A 61 -3.69 2.17 -9.73
C SER A 61 -2.63 3.05 -10.39
N ASN A 62 -1.82 3.74 -9.60
CA ASN A 62 -0.74 4.57 -10.12
C ASN A 62 0.36 3.77 -10.81
N LEU A 63 0.67 2.57 -10.34
CA LEU A 63 1.66 1.69 -10.97
C LEU A 63 1.14 1.10 -12.29
N LEU A 64 -0.08 0.59 -12.30
CA LEU A 64 -0.68 -0.04 -13.48
C LEU A 64 -1.03 0.94 -14.58
N ASN A 65 -1.57 2.10 -14.24
CA ASN A 65 -1.94 3.10 -15.22
C ASN A 65 -0.79 4.12 -15.39
N ARG A 66 -0.87 5.22 -14.67
CA ARG A 66 0.17 6.27 -14.68
C ARG A 66 0.03 7.15 -13.46
N TYR A 67 1.11 7.82 -13.13
CA TYR A 67 1.15 8.95 -12.23
C TYR A 67 1.99 10.03 -12.89
N ASP A 68 1.50 11.26 -12.98
CA ASP A 68 2.13 12.44 -13.55
C ASP A 68 2.31 12.37 -15.10
N PHE A 69 3.15 11.51 -15.64
CA PHE A 69 3.44 11.43 -17.08
C PHE A 69 3.08 10.05 -17.67
N GLU A 70 2.95 10.02 -19.01
CA GLU A 70 2.67 8.75 -19.70
C GLU A 70 3.87 7.84 -19.69
N ARG A 71 3.66 6.58 -19.37
CA ARG A 71 4.65 5.51 -19.34
C ARG A 71 3.98 4.14 -19.49
N PRO A 72 4.72 3.09 -19.81
CA PRO A 72 4.20 1.73 -19.75
C PRO A 72 3.75 1.36 -18.33
N SER A 73 2.76 0.46 -18.26
CA SER A 73 2.29 -0.12 -16.99
C SER A 73 3.43 -0.82 -16.25
N LEU A 74 3.48 -0.63 -14.95
CA LEU A 74 4.43 -1.32 -14.09
C LEU A 74 3.75 -2.53 -13.43
N PRO A 75 4.41 -3.70 -13.37
CA PRO A 75 3.79 -4.91 -12.85
C PRO A 75 3.47 -4.76 -11.37
N SER A 76 2.18 -4.77 -11.05
CA SER A 76 1.68 -4.67 -9.68
C SER A 76 0.37 -5.41 -9.51
N VAL A 77 0.14 -5.93 -8.31
CA VAL A 77 -1.05 -6.70 -7.94
C VAL A 77 -1.57 -6.22 -6.59
N LEU A 78 -2.87 -6.04 -6.49
CA LEU A 78 -3.56 -5.77 -5.25
C LEU A 78 -4.11 -7.08 -4.68
N LEU A 79 -3.75 -7.42 -3.44
CA LEU A 79 -4.43 -8.47 -2.70
C LEU A 79 -5.76 -7.89 -2.20
N SER A 80 -6.86 -8.53 -2.59
CA SER A 80 -8.20 -8.00 -2.34
C SER A 80 -9.05 -8.97 -1.55
N LEU A 81 -9.82 -8.44 -0.61
CA LEU A 81 -10.87 -9.17 0.11
C LEU A 81 -12.26 -8.85 -0.43
N GLU A 82 -12.34 -8.20 -1.58
CA GLU A 82 -13.59 -7.93 -2.27
C GLU A 82 -14.08 -9.16 -3.03
N SER A 83 -15.37 -9.16 -3.34
CA SER A 83 -16.01 -10.20 -4.13
C SER A 83 -16.09 -11.59 -3.45
N ALA A 84 -16.37 -12.61 -4.23
CA ALA A 84 -16.48 -13.99 -3.75
C ALA A 84 -15.16 -14.53 -3.15
N VAL A 85 -14.01 -14.08 -3.64
CA VAL A 85 -12.70 -14.47 -3.10
C VAL A 85 -12.56 -14.01 -1.65
N GLY A 86 -12.82 -12.74 -1.39
CA GLY A 86 -12.77 -12.19 -0.03
C GLY A 86 -13.80 -12.83 0.89
N SER A 87 -15.02 -13.04 0.40
CA SER A 87 -16.09 -13.68 1.17
C SER A 87 -15.70 -15.11 1.60
N SER A 88 -15.12 -15.91 0.71
CA SER A 88 -14.69 -17.26 1.04
C SER A 88 -13.50 -17.25 2.03
N LEU A 89 -12.53 -16.38 1.83
CA LEU A 89 -11.40 -16.27 2.74
C LEU A 89 -11.81 -15.85 4.16
N VAL A 90 -12.71 -14.86 4.27
CA VAL A 90 -13.22 -14.43 5.59
C VAL A 90 -14.01 -15.53 6.28
N PHE A 91 -14.72 -16.38 5.52
CA PHE A 91 -15.48 -17.49 6.06
C PHE A 91 -14.57 -18.64 6.55
N ASP A 92 -13.54 -18.98 5.79
CA ASP A 92 -12.75 -20.19 6.00
C ASP A 92 -11.45 -19.95 6.79
N GLN A 93 -10.93 -18.72 6.84
CA GLN A 93 -9.60 -18.43 7.37
C GLN A 93 -9.63 -17.55 8.61
N PRO A 94 -8.64 -17.72 9.52
CA PRO A 94 -8.41 -16.76 10.59
C PRO A 94 -8.14 -15.35 10.05
N THR A 95 -8.53 -14.33 10.81
CA THR A 95 -8.43 -12.92 10.39
C THR A 95 -6.99 -12.45 10.14
N ASP A 96 -6.00 -13.10 10.72
CA ASP A 96 -4.57 -12.82 10.55
C ASP A 96 -3.92 -13.58 9.37
N GLN A 97 -4.72 -14.28 8.57
CA GLN A 97 -4.25 -15.05 7.41
C GLN A 97 -4.96 -14.71 6.10
N LEU A 98 -5.81 -13.68 6.09
CA LEU A 98 -6.67 -13.36 4.95
C LEU A 98 -5.91 -13.03 3.67
N TYR A 99 -4.75 -12.41 3.77
CA TYR A 99 -3.89 -12.10 2.62
C TYR A 99 -2.88 -13.19 2.31
N GLN A 100 -2.54 -14.04 3.28
CA GLN A 100 -1.50 -15.05 3.17
C GLN A 100 -1.75 -16.03 2.02
N HIS A 101 -2.98 -16.51 1.85
CA HIS A 101 -3.33 -17.44 0.78
C HIS A 101 -3.14 -16.84 -0.60
N GLN A 102 -3.59 -15.60 -0.80
CA GLN A 102 -3.40 -14.90 -2.08
C GLN A 102 -1.92 -14.63 -2.33
N PHE A 103 -1.20 -14.16 -1.31
CA PHE A 103 0.23 -13.89 -1.41
C PHE A 103 1.01 -15.16 -1.81
N ASN A 104 0.80 -16.25 -1.12
CA ASN A 104 1.48 -17.53 -1.39
C ASN A 104 1.21 -18.06 -2.80
N ALA A 105 0.02 -17.79 -3.34
CA ALA A 105 -0.35 -18.24 -4.68
C ALA A 105 0.34 -17.47 -5.81
N ILE A 106 0.70 -16.19 -5.60
CA ILE A 106 1.15 -15.30 -6.67
C ILE A 106 2.58 -14.77 -6.49
N ALA A 107 3.10 -14.76 -5.26
CA ALA A 107 4.43 -14.23 -4.98
C ALA A 107 5.53 -15.13 -5.53
N LYS A 108 6.57 -14.50 -6.05
CA LYS A 108 7.79 -15.16 -6.54
C LYS A 108 9.01 -14.53 -5.88
N PRO A 109 10.14 -15.22 -5.82
CA PRO A 109 11.39 -14.65 -5.35
C PRO A 109 11.74 -13.35 -6.09
N GLY A 110 12.05 -12.31 -5.36
CA GLY A 110 12.34 -10.99 -5.90
C GLY A 110 11.15 -10.01 -5.96
N ASP A 111 9.92 -10.50 -5.78
CA ASP A 111 8.76 -9.64 -5.64
C ASP A 111 8.80 -8.84 -4.33
N LEU A 112 8.20 -7.66 -4.32
CA LEU A 112 8.14 -6.79 -3.16
C LEU A 112 6.71 -6.64 -2.65
N LEU A 113 6.50 -6.94 -1.36
CA LEU A 113 5.23 -6.69 -0.68
C LEU A 113 5.23 -5.30 -0.02
N ILE A 114 4.18 -4.53 -0.29
CA ILE A 114 3.89 -3.26 0.39
C ILE A 114 2.56 -3.39 1.12
N ALA A 115 2.62 -3.38 2.45
CA ALA A 115 1.46 -3.47 3.32
C ALA A 115 1.14 -2.10 3.96
N PHE A 116 -0.09 -1.68 3.84
CA PHE A 116 -0.61 -0.45 4.44
C PHE A 116 -1.42 -0.80 5.69
N ALA A 117 -0.99 -0.30 6.84
CA ALA A 117 -1.65 -0.51 8.12
C ALA A 117 -1.82 0.81 8.86
N PRO A 118 -3.00 1.12 9.44
CA PRO A 118 -3.25 2.41 10.07
C PRO A 118 -2.43 2.62 11.35
N LEU A 119 -2.13 1.56 12.09
CA LEU A 119 -1.41 1.62 13.36
C LEU A 119 -0.05 0.92 13.33
N GLY A 120 0.22 0.10 12.31
CA GLY A 120 1.45 -0.69 12.19
C GLY A 120 1.55 -1.89 13.16
N THR A 121 0.47 -2.22 13.85
CA THR A 121 0.40 -3.34 14.81
C THR A 121 -0.61 -4.41 14.40
N GLU A 122 -1.27 -4.21 13.27
CA GLU A 122 -2.30 -5.11 12.76
C GLU A 122 -1.68 -6.42 12.27
N LYS A 123 -2.43 -7.49 12.50
CA LYS A 123 -2.18 -8.81 11.93
C LYS A 123 -3.22 -9.07 10.84
N ALA A 124 -2.78 -9.40 9.65
CA ALA A 124 -3.65 -9.72 8.52
C ALA A 124 -3.00 -10.68 7.53
#